data_e4f58e81a3bc9c915b565313aeabd411
#
_entry.id   e4f58e81a3bc9c915b565313aeabd411
#
_cell.length_a   1.000
_cell.length_b   1.000
_cell.length_c   1.000
_cell.angle_alpha   90.00
_cell.angle_beta   90.00
_cell.angle_gamma   90.00
#
_symmetry.space_group_name_H-M   'P 1'
#
loop_
_entity.id
_entity.type
_entity.pdbx_description
1 polymer ?
#
loop_
_entity_poly.entity_id
_entity_poly.type
_entity_poly.pdbx_seq_one_letter_code
_entity_poly.pdbx_strand_id
1 'polypeptide(L)'
;MKGLLKFITCGSVDDGKSTLIGHILYDAKLLYADQEKALELDSKVGSRGGAIDYSLLLDGLMAEREQGITIDVAYRYFTTDHRSFIVADTPGHEEYTRNMAVGASFADLSIILVDAKQGVLVQTRRHARICALMGIRYFVFAVNKMDLIGYDEARFRAIEAEIRQLADELSLENIKIIPVSATEGDNVTTKSENIPWYTGESLLTYLENVDVSASSEEKGFYLPVQRVCRPNHTFRGFQGQIEAGSIAVGDAITTLPSQEEVLVKSIYVGDKEVQEAFKGQPVTIQLDKEVDVSRGCVLTKQAGLTTSKTIQAKILWMDDTQLAAGKDYFVKLGTKLLPGVVTEINYKIDVNTGEQLPAECLTKNEIALCRIVLSEKIVVDRFDSHKTLGEFILIDRVNNMTAACGVVESLSNEEEKASFIYQDLRARGDVFEEFYYNMESQSIAKYRTVENTYTVGDTIPVHGESYHYPNDFDILVLRDQVAVQIRKQTIEAILPLNEYRYTGYPISNGRGFAIKVASQEELEEFLTGYTAATEQNEEAFLNQWLRFDTYRRVVFHSNFWII
;
A
#
# COMPACT_ATOMS: atom_id res chain seq x y z
N MET A 1 -16.97 7.97 29.87
CA MET A 1 -16.20 6.94 29.16
C MET A 1 -15.47 7.63 28.01
N LYS A 2 -14.14 7.56 27.94
CA LYS A 2 -13.37 8.02 26.77
C LYS A 2 -13.69 7.08 25.59
N GLY A 3 -13.64 7.54 24.37
CA GLY A 3 -13.99 6.77 23.18
C GLY A 3 -13.20 5.45 23.03
N LEU A 4 -13.38 4.78 21.91
CA LEU A 4 -12.69 3.55 21.55
C LEU A 4 -11.19 3.82 21.30
N LEU A 5 -10.30 2.98 21.85
CA LEU A 5 -8.88 2.93 21.50
C LEU A 5 -8.56 1.63 20.77
N LYS A 6 -7.95 1.76 19.61
CA LYS A 6 -7.44 0.64 18.83
C LYS A 6 -5.94 0.60 18.98
N PHE A 7 -5.39 -0.51 19.43
CA PHE A 7 -3.95 -0.64 19.58
C PHE A 7 -3.43 -2.00 19.11
N ILE A 8 -2.16 -2.02 18.76
CA ILE A 8 -1.44 -3.20 18.30
C ILE A 8 -0.35 -3.55 19.33
N THR A 9 -0.11 -4.85 19.54
CA THR A 9 1.09 -5.32 20.22
C THR A 9 2.06 -5.91 19.21
N CYS A 10 3.31 -5.48 19.26
CA CYS A 10 4.38 -5.97 18.39
C CYS A 10 5.71 -6.06 19.18
N GLY A 11 6.67 -6.78 18.64
CA GLY A 11 7.94 -7.13 19.29
C GLY A 11 8.46 -8.44 18.72
N SER A 12 9.66 -8.84 19.10
CA SER A 12 10.26 -10.10 18.66
C SER A 12 9.49 -11.33 19.16
N VAL A 13 9.81 -12.48 18.61
CA VAL A 13 9.32 -13.75 19.15
C VAL A 13 9.80 -13.84 20.62
N ASP A 14 8.97 -14.38 21.48
CA ASP A 14 9.21 -14.53 22.92
C ASP A 14 9.32 -13.24 23.76
N ASP A 15 9.07 -12.06 23.19
CA ASP A 15 9.03 -10.81 23.98
C ASP A 15 7.84 -10.74 24.95
N GLY A 16 6.87 -11.65 24.84
CA GLY A 16 5.74 -11.79 25.76
C GLY A 16 4.49 -11.00 25.36
N LYS A 17 4.26 -10.78 24.05
CA LYS A 17 3.10 -10.04 23.51
C LYS A 17 1.77 -10.64 23.97
N SER A 18 1.52 -11.90 23.65
CA SER A 18 0.29 -12.60 24.00
C SER A 18 0.13 -12.76 25.53
N THR A 19 1.25 -12.94 26.24
CA THR A 19 1.26 -12.97 27.72
C THR A 19 0.78 -11.63 28.31
N LEU A 20 1.26 -10.51 27.76
CA LEU A 20 0.88 -9.16 28.24
C LEU A 20 -0.61 -8.89 28.06
N ILE A 21 -1.15 -9.19 26.89
CA ILE A 21 -2.58 -8.99 26.60
C ILE A 21 -3.43 -9.93 27.48
N GLY A 22 -3.03 -11.21 27.56
CA GLY A 22 -3.72 -12.19 28.37
C GLY A 22 -3.76 -11.80 29.85
N HIS A 23 -2.66 -11.25 30.38
CA HIS A 23 -2.61 -10.73 31.74
C HIS A 23 -3.55 -9.54 31.96
N ILE A 24 -3.59 -8.59 31.01
CA ILE A 24 -4.55 -7.45 31.06
C ILE A 24 -5.99 -7.97 31.13
N LEU A 25 -6.35 -8.93 30.27
CA LEU A 25 -7.71 -9.49 30.22
C LEU A 25 -8.08 -10.23 31.52
N TYR A 26 -7.12 -10.97 32.10
CA TYR A 26 -7.32 -11.74 33.32
C TYR A 26 -7.50 -10.82 34.54
N ASP A 27 -6.57 -9.92 34.77
CA ASP A 27 -6.58 -9.03 35.94
C ASP A 27 -7.72 -8.01 35.92
N ALA A 28 -8.07 -7.52 34.75
CA ALA A 28 -9.20 -6.62 34.60
C ALA A 28 -10.55 -7.33 34.69
N LYS A 29 -10.58 -8.66 34.98
CA LYS A 29 -11.78 -9.50 35.09
C LYS A 29 -12.68 -9.42 33.87
N LEU A 30 -12.07 -9.42 32.70
CA LEU A 30 -12.74 -9.28 31.39
C LEU A 30 -13.01 -10.63 30.74
N LEU A 31 -12.65 -11.73 31.41
CA LEU A 31 -12.91 -13.09 30.96
C LEU A 31 -14.29 -13.58 31.43
N TYR A 32 -14.91 -14.40 30.62
CA TYR A 32 -16.07 -15.17 31.07
C TYR A 32 -15.63 -16.32 31.99
N ALA A 33 -16.49 -16.71 32.91
CA ALA A 33 -16.17 -17.74 33.94
C ALA A 33 -15.78 -19.11 33.33
N ASP A 34 -16.25 -19.44 32.14
CA ASP A 34 -15.86 -20.64 31.41
C ASP A 34 -14.46 -20.52 30.79
N GLN A 35 -14.10 -19.35 30.29
CA GLN A 35 -12.75 -19.05 29.77
C GLN A 35 -11.70 -19.06 30.90
N GLU A 36 -12.03 -18.47 32.04
CA GLU A 36 -11.15 -18.46 33.23
C GLU A 36 -10.86 -19.89 33.71
N LYS A 37 -11.90 -20.72 33.80
CA LYS A 37 -11.73 -22.14 34.19
C LYS A 37 -10.95 -22.95 33.16
N ALA A 38 -11.18 -22.71 31.87
CA ALA A 38 -10.43 -23.37 30.82
C ALA A 38 -8.94 -22.99 30.87
N LEU A 39 -8.63 -21.71 31.06
CA LEU A 39 -7.27 -21.22 31.22
C LEU A 39 -6.55 -21.86 32.42
N GLU A 40 -7.22 -21.95 33.59
CA GLU A 40 -6.66 -22.59 34.75
C GLU A 40 -6.40 -24.09 34.56
N LEU A 41 -7.29 -24.79 33.84
CA LEU A 41 -7.13 -26.21 33.53
C LEU A 41 -5.99 -26.46 32.55
N ASP A 42 -5.94 -25.68 31.45
CA ASP A 42 -4.92 -25.79 30.42
C ASP A 42 -3.53 -25.41 30.97
N SER A 43 -3.46 -24.40 31.85
CA SER A 43 -2.22 -24.00 32.52
C SER A 43 -1.67 -25.08 33.49
N LYS A 44 -2.53 -25.89 34.11
CA LYS A 44 -2.10 -27.03 34.96
C LYS A 44 -1.45 -28.17 34.19
N VAL A 45 -1.78 -28.31 32.92
CA VAL A 45 -1.22 -29.34 32.03
C VAL A 45 0.06 -28.83 31.35
N GLY A 46 0.28 -27.51 31.32
CA GLY A 46 1.39 -26.86 30.63
C GLY A 46 2.73 -26.91 31.38
N SER A 47 3.78 -26.41 30.75
CA SER A 47 5.19 -26.50 31.18
C SER A 47 5.58 -25.57 32.34
N ARG A 48 4.70 -24.68 32.82
CA ARG A 48 5.01 -23.66 33.84
C ARG A 48 4.76 -24.07 35.31
N GLY A 49 4.70 -25.37 35.59
CA GLY A 49 4.58 -25.87 36.99
C GLY A 49 3.27 -25.50 37.69
N GLY A 50 2.20 -25.21 36.92
CA GLY A 50 0.88 -24.87 37.46
C GLY A 50 0.59 -23.38 37.59
N ALA A 51 1.54 -22.50 37.25
CA ALA A 51 1.27 -21.06 37.11
C ALA A 51 0.42 -20.79 35.83
N ILE A 52 -0.41 -19.75 35.90
CA ILE A 52 -1.29 -19.38 34.76
C ILE A 52 -0.47 -19.00 33.54
N ASP A 53 -0.78 -19.62 32.42
CA ASP A 53 -0.21 -19.25 31.11
C ASP A 53 -1.18 -18.37 30.34
N TYR A 54 -1.00 -17.07 30.45
CA TYR A 54 -1.87 -16.06 29.85
C TYR A 54 -1.85 -16.06 28.33
N SER A 55 -0.81 -16.61 27.67
CA SER A 55 -0.70 -16.65 26.22
C SER A 55 -1.78 -17.52 25.57
N LEU A 56 -2.23 -18.56 26.27
CA LEU A 56 -3.27 -19.48 25.83
C LEU A 56 -4.62 -18.80 25.54
N LEU A 57 -4.85 -17.60 26.07
CA LEU A 57 -6.07 -16.82 25.80
C LEU A 57 -6.13 -16.27 24.36
N LEU A 58 -5.00 -16.14 23.72
CA LEU A 58 -4.89 -15.51 22.40
C LEU A 58 -4.62 -16.51 21.29
N ASP A 59 -3.98 -17.62 21.59
CA ASP A 59 -3.62 -18.66 20.62
C ASP A 59 -4.89 -19.33 20.05
N GLY A 60 -5.34 -18.81 18.91
CA GLY A 60 -6.57 -19.27 18.26
C GLY A 60 -6.38 -20.42 17.28
N LEU A 61 -5.21 -20.50 16.63
CA LEU A 61 -4.90 -21.51 15.65
C LEU A 61 -4.16 -22.70 16.26
N MET A 62 -4.45 -23.91 15.80
CA MET A 62 -3.75 -25.10 16.24
C MET A 62 -2.24 -25.02 15.95
N ALA A 63 -1.87 -24.44 14.81
CA ALA A 63 -0.48 -24.23 14.42
C ALA A 63 0.25 -23.24 15.35
N GLU A 64 -0.43 -22.23 15.87
CA GLU A 64 0.13 -21.28 16.84
C GLU A 64 0.45 -21.98 18.17
N ARG A 65 -0.48 -22.83 18.64
CA ARG A 65 -0.28 -23.63 19.86
C ARG A 65 0.84 -24.66 19.74
N GLU A 66 0.97 -25.29 18.57
CA GLU A 66 2.02 -26.28 18.32
C GLU A 66 3.41 -25.64 18.16
N GLN A 67 3.48 -24.48 17.54
CA GLN A 67 4.75 -23.80 17.26
C GLN A 67 5.12 -22.79 18.37
N GLY A 68 4.17 -22.37 19.19
CA GLY A 68 4.36 -21.36 20.24
C GLY A 68 4.61 -19.95 19.69
N ILE A 69 4.15 -19.65 18.47
CA ILE A 69 4.30 -18.35 17.82
C ILE A 69 2.97 -17.87 17.26
N THR A 70 2.74 -16.57 17.29
CA THR A 70 1.61 -15.93 16.60
C THR A 70 1.88 -15.92 15.08
N ILE A 71 0.94 -16.42 14.30
CA ILE A 71 1.02 -16.50 12.82
C ILE A 71 0.15 -15.43 12.19
N ASP A 72 -1.10 -15.32 12.64
CA ASP A 72 -2.07 -14.35 12.12
C ASP A 72 -2.41 -13.29 13.16
N VAL A 73 -3.10 -12.23 12.74
CA VAL A 73 -3.51 -11.15 13.65
C VAL A 73 -4.73 -11.60 14.45
N ALA A 74 -4.58 -11.67 15.77
CA ALA A 74 -5.67 -11.97 16.67
C ALA A 74 -6.28 -10.68 17.22
N TYR A 75 -7.57 -10.43 16.93
CA TYR A 75 -8.29 -9.29 17.45
C TYR A 75 -9.06 -9.66 18.71
N ARG A 76 -8.94 -8.83 19.76
CA ARG A 76 -9.72 -8.95 20.99
C ARG A 76 -10.38 -7.62 21.32
N TYR A 77 -11.59 -7.73 21.86
CA TYR A 77 -12.43 -6.60 22.24
C TYR A 77 -12.67 -6.67 23.73
N PHE A 78 -12.40 -5.59 24.44
CA PHE A 78 -12.69 -5.50 25.85
C PHE A 78 -13.02 -4.08 26.26
N THR A 79 -13.66 -3.92 27.43
CA THR A 79 -14.08 -2.63 27.94
C THR A 79 -13.84 -2.60 29.44
N THR A 80 -13.16 -1.56 29.91
CA THR A 80 -13.03 -1.23 31.32
C THR A 80 -14.09 -0.19 31.70
N ASP A 81 -14.18 0.19 32.95
CA ASP A 81 -15.08 1.25 33.40
C ASP A 81 -14.78 2.60 32.73
N HIS A 82 -13.59 2.78 32.20
CA HIS A 82 -13.09 4.04 31.68
C HIS A 82 -13.10 4.12 30.15
N ARG A 83 -12.81 3.01 29.46
CA ARG A 83 -12.62 3.02 28.00
C ARG A 83 -12.91 1.66 27.37
N SER A 84 -13.32 1.67 26.08
CA SER A 84 -13.40 0.48 25.23
C SER A 84 -12.14 0.32 24.39
N PHE A 85 -11.72 -0.93 24.14
CA PHE A 85 -10.49 -1.27 23.45
C PHE A 85 -10.70 -2.30 22.37
N ILE A 86 -9.94 -2.18 21.30
CA ILE A 86 -9.68 -3.24 20.35
C ILE A 86 -8.16 -3.43 20.30
N VAL A 87 -7.69 -4.62 20.64
CA VAL A 87 -6.28 -4.97 20.52
C VAL A 87 -6.08 -5.94 19.37
N ALA A 88 -5.05 -5.69 18.56
CA ALA A 88 -4.53 -6.60 17.57
C ALA A 88 -3.20 -7.19 18.08
N ASP A 89 -3.20 -8.47 18.45
CA ASP A 89 -1.96 -9.20 18.70
C ASP A 89 -1.35 -9.63 17.39
N THR A 90 -0.06 -9.32 17.17
CA THR A 90 0.58 -9.51 15.87
C THR A 90 1.81 -10.38 15.94
N PRO A 91 2.12 -11.09 14.85
CA PRO A 91 3.32 -11.93 14.76
C PRO A 91 4.60 -11.14 15.00
N GLY A 92 5.55 -11.78 15.70
CA GLY A 92 6.90 -11.24 15.93
C GLY A 92 7.93 -11.69 14.91
N HIS A 93 7.66 -12.78 14.17
CA HIS A 93 8.59 -13.35 13.20
C HIS A 93 8.56 -12.58 11.87
N GLU A 94 9.74 -12.38 11.26
CA GLU A 94 9.87 -11.57 10.02
C GLU A 94 9.09 -12.12 8.83
N GLU A 95 8.85 -13.43 8.78
CA GLU A 95 8.07 -14.07 7.74
C GLU A 95 6.63 -13.57 7.69
N TYR A 96 6.08 -13.18 8.85
CA TYR A 96 4.71 -12.70 9.01
C TYR A 96 4.60 -11.18 9.07
N THR A 97 5.60 -10.45 8.58
CA THR A 97 5.61 -8.98 8.56
C THR A 97 4.36 -8.40 7.85
N ARG A 98 3.82 -9.09 6.84
CA ARG A 98 2.56 -8.73 6.19
C ARG A 98 1.41 -8.63 7.19
N ASN A 99 1.24 -9.64 8.03
CA ASN A 99 0.17 -9.68 9.02
C ASN A 99 0.36 -8.59 10.08
N MET A 100 1.61 -8.36 10.49
CA MET A 100 1.95 -7.25 11.38
C MET A 100 1.57 -5.89 10.79
N ALA A 101 1.87 -5.64 9.52
CA ALA A 101 1.50 -4.40 8.84
C ALA A 101 -0.02 -4.20 8.74
N VAL A 102 -0.79 -5.28 8.53
CA VAL A 102 -2.27 -5.24 8.56
C VAL A 102 -2.78 -4.81 9.94
N GLY A 103 -2.23 -5.37 11.02
CA GLY A 103 -2.57 -4.95 12.38
C GLY A 103 -2.22 -3.48 12.63
N ALA A 104 -1.06 -3.03 12.15
CA ALA A 104 -0.60 -1.66 12.32
C ALA A 104 -1.48 -0.64 11.58
N SER A 105 -1.98 -0.96 10.39
CA SER A 105 -2.84 -0.03 9.60
C SER A 105 -4.17 0.30 10.29
N PHE A 106 -4.61 -0.58 11.17
CA PHE A 106 -5.86 -0.45 11.92
C PHE A 106 -5.72 0.37 13.19
N ALA A 107 -4.52 0.44 13.81
CA ALA A 107 -4.31 0.89 15.17
C ALA A 107 -4.05 2.41 15.28
N ASP A 108 -4.48 3.00 16.39
CA ASP A 108 -4.20 4.37 16.79
C ASP A 108 -2.90 4.47 17.62
N LEU A 109 -2.54 3.37 18.31
CA LEU A 109 -1.41 3.27 19.23
C LEU A 109 -0.70 1.92 19.04
N SER A 110 0.62 1.91 19.18
CA SER A 110 1.41 0.66 19.22
C SER A 110 2.05 0.43 20.57
N ILE A 111 1.98 -0.81 21.05
CA ILE A 111 2.76 -1.29 22.19
C ILE A 111 3.87 -2.17 21.63
N ILE A 112 5.10 -1.70 21.70
CA ILE A 112 6.29 -2.44 21.26
C ILE A 112 6.97 -3.03 22.48
N LEU A 113 6.98 -4.36 22.57
CA LEU A 113 7.65 -5.05 23.65
C LEU A 113 9.15 -5.15 23.37
N VAL A 114 9.93 -4.97 24.43
CA VAL A 114 11.39 -5.07 24.42
C VAL A 114 11.81 -5.95 25.60
N ASP A 115 12.45 -7.06 25.32
CA ASP A 115 12.98 -7.93 26.38
C ASP A 115 14.12 -7.23 27.14
N ALA A 116 13.98 -7.08 28.46
CA ALA A 116 14.96 -6.38 29.31
C ALA A 116 16.36 -7.02 29.28
N LYS A 117 16.47 -8.33 29.02
CA LYS A 117 17.76 -9.00 28.84
C LYS A 117 18.43 -8.66 27.53
N GLN A 118 17.63 -8.62 26.45
CA GLN A 118 18.16 -8.47 25.07
C GLN A 118 18.33 -7.00 24.68
N GLY A 119 17.42 -6.11 25.09
CA GLY A 119 17.38 -4.72 24.65
C GLY A 119 16.74 -4.54 23.27
N VAL A 120 17.10 -3.44 22.60
CA VAL A 120 16.53 -3.10 21.31
C VAL A 120 17.13 -3.94 20.18
N LEU A 121 16.31 -4.82 19.61
CA LEU A 121 16.70 -5.72 18.53
C LEU A 121 16.34 -5.17 17.13
N VAL A 122 16.83 -5.82 16.09
CA VAL A 122 16.49 -5.52 14.68
C VAL A 122 14.97 -5.55 14.46
N GLN A 123 14.28 -6.52 15.03
CA GLN A 123 12.81 -6.62 14.94
C GLN A 123 12.10 -5.46 15.63
N THR A 124 12.60 -5.00 16.79
CA THR A 124 12.09 -3.81 17.48
C THR A 124 12.14 -2.59 16.57
N ARG A 125 13.28 -2.38 15.90
CA ARG A 125 13.50 -1.28 14.93
C ARG A 125 12.57 -1.41 13.73
N ARG A 126 12.46 -2.61 13.15
CA ARG A 126 11.57 -2.91 12.01
C ARG A 126 10.11 -2.62 12.36
N HIS A 127 9.63 -3.12 13.50
CA HIS A 127 8.25 -2.92 13.92
C HIS A 127 7.94 -1.45 14.19
N ALA A 128 8.83 -0.72 14.82
CA ALA A 128 8.68 0.72 15.03
C ALA A 128 8.56 1.48 13.70
N ARG A 129 9.40 1.14 12.70
CA ARG A 129 9.35 1.73 11.36
C ARG A 129 8.06 1.43 10.63
N ILE A 130 7.57 0.19 10.70
CA ILE A 130 6.31 -0.21 10.06
C ILE A 130 5.13 0.49 10.73
N CYS A 131 5.09 0.55 12.06
CA CYS A 131 4.06 1.28 12.79
C CYS A 131 4.04 2.77 12.41
N ALA A 132 5.21 3.39 12.33
CA ALA A 132 5.34 4.79 11.90
C ALA A 132 4.90 4.96 10.43
N LEU A 133 5.30 4.06 9.53
CA LEU A 133 4.87 4.05 8.14
C LEU A 133 3.34 3.94 8.01
N MET A 134 2.68 3.13 8.83
CA MET A 134 1.23 2.98 8.86
C MET A 134 0.50 4.14 9.57
N GLY A 135 1.23 5.17 9.99
CA GLY A 135 0.68 6.41 10.56
C GLY A 135 0.32 6.34 12.02
N ILE A 136 0.82 5.36 12.76
CA ILE A 136 0.70 5.34 14.22
C ILE A 136 1.54 6.47 14.79
N ARG A 137 0.94 7.29 15.66
CA ARG A 137 1.60 8.45 16.28
C ARG A 137 1.87 8.29 17.77
N TYR A 138 1.26 7.29 18.40
CA TYR A 138 1.39 7.00 19.83
C TYR A 138 2.10 5.68 20.02
N PHE A 139 3.24 5.71 20.71
CA PHE A 139 4.09 4.56 20.93
C PHE A 139 4.30 4.30 22.41
N VAL A 140 4.01 3.08 22.84
CA VAL A 140 4.40 2.57 24.14
C VAL A 140 5.49 1.53 23.96
N PHE A 141 6.66 1.76 24.49
CA PHE A 141 7.70 0.75 24.58
C PHE A 141 7.59 0.09 25.96
N ALA A 142 7.12 -1.15 25.97
CA ALA A 142 7.00 -1.95 27.19
C ALA A 142 8.30 -2.77 27.36
N VAL A 143 9.18 -2.31 28.27
CA VAL A 143 10.40 -3.04 28.61
C VAL A 143 10.00 -4.19 29.54
N ASN A 144 9.82 -5.36 28.94
CA ASN A 144 9.23 -6.55 29.57
C ASN A 144 10.28 -7.48 30.18
N LYS A 145 9.83 -8.38 31.03
CA LYS A 145 10.65 -9.36 31.77
C LYS A 145 11.61 -8.71 32.77
N MET A 146 11.18 -7.61 33.38
CA MET A 146 11.94 -6.94 34.42
C MET A 146 12.24 -7.84 35.63
N ASP A 147 11.35 -8.79 35.92
CA ASP A 147 11.54 -9.85 36.91
C ASP A 147 12.80 -10.69 36.68
N LEU A 148 13.09 -11.01 35.41
CA LEU A 148 14.25 -11.84 35.03
C LEU A 148 15.61 -11.15 35.19
N ILE A 149 15.61 -9.82 35.36
CA ILE A 149 16.82 -9.03 35.62
C ILE A 149 16.82 -8.42 37.04
N GLY A 150 15.91 -8.88 37.91
CA GLY A 150 15.80 -8.40 39.28
C GLY A 150 15.41 -6.94 39.42
N TYR A 151 14.62 -6.45 38.44
CA TYR A 151 14.11 -5.06 38.36
C TYR A 151 15.22 -3.99 38.34
N ASP A 152 16.35 -4.31 37.69
CA ASP A 152 17.54 -3.45 37.63
C ASP A 152 17.23 -2.13 36.89
N GLU A 153 17.29 -1.02 37.63
CA GLU A 153 17.09 0.31 37.09
C GLU A 153 18.17 0.70 36.09
N ALA A 154 19.43 0.37 36.32
CA ALA A 154 20.53 0.75 35.45
C ALA A 154 20.36 0.11 34.04
N ARG A 155 19.97 -1.16 34.01
CA ARG A 155 19.66 -1.85 32.76
C ARG A 155 18.47 -1.23 32.05
N PHE A 156 17.39 -0.91 32.77
CA PHE A 156 16.24 -0.21 32.18
C PHE A 156 16.65 1.14 31.57
N ARG A 157 17.44 1.95 32.28
CA ARG A 157 17.89 3.26 31.77
C ARG A 157 18.74 3.15 30.51
N ALA A 158 19.56 2.11 30.40
CA ALA A 158 20.33 1.83 29.18
C ALA A 158 19.40 1.55 27.99
N ILE A 159 18.38 0.69 28.18
CA ILE A 159 17.38 0.37 27.14
C ILE A 159 16.52 1.60 26.80
N GLU A 160 16.14 2.39 27.81
CA GLU A 160 15.42 3.64 27.61
C GLU A 160 16.19 4.59 26.70
N ALA A 161 17.51 4.71 26.87
CA ALA A 161 18.35 5.53 26.00
C ALA A 161 18.38 5.02 24.55
N GLU A 162 18.50 3.70 24.35
CA GLU A 162 18.43 3.09 23.01
C GLU A 162 17.06 3.34 22.34
N ILE A 163 15.95 3.23 23.09
CA ILE A 163 14.61 3.49 22.59
C ILE A 163 14.45 4.97 22.20
N ARG A 164 14.96 5.89 23.01
CA ARG A 164 14.90 7.33 22.72
C ARG A 164 15.69 7.66 21.46
N GLN A 165 16.87 7.08 21.28
CA GLN A 165 17.64 7.22 20.05
C GLN A 165 16.84 6.72 18.84
N LEU A 166 16.21 5.56 18.92
CA LEU A 166 15.36 5.03 17.86
C LEU A 166 14.15 5.94 17.58
N ALA A 167 13.55 6.50 18.62
CA ALA A 167 12.44 7.43 18.50
C ALA A 167 12.85 8.73 17.78
N ASP A 168 14.03 9.25 18.09
CA ASP A 168 14.59 10.43 17.42
C ASP A 168 14.89 10.14 15.93
N GLU A 169 15.49 8.98 15.61
CA GLU A 169 15.73 8.52 14.24
C GLU A 169 14.43 8.42 13.42
N LEU A 170 13.34 8.00 14.03
CA LEU A 170 12.03 7.84 13.41
C LEU A 170 11.13 9.09 13.54
N SER A 171 11.59 10.12 14.23
CA SER A 171 10.80 11.34 14.56
C SER A 171 9.48 11.00 15.24
N LEU A 172 9.48 10.06 16.19
CA LEU A 172 8.28 9.68 16.94
C LEU A 172 7.96 10.76 17.99
N GLU A 173 6.77 11.33 17.92
CA GLU A 173 6.38 12.46 18.76
C GLU A 173 5.86 12.06 20.15
N ASN A 174 5.06 11.00 20.21
CA ASN A 174 4.35 10.58 21.42
C ASN A 174 4.85 9.22 21.87
N ILE A 175 5.93 9.22 22.65
CA ILE A 175 6.51 7.99 23.19
C ILE A 175 6.29 7.86 24.69
N LYS A 176 5.99 6.67 25.16
CA LYS A 176 5.94 6.27 26.56
C LYS A 176 6.80 5.02 26.74
N ILE A 177 7.64 5.00 27.76
CA ILE A 177 8.49 3.84 28.06
C ILE A 177 8.12 3.36 29.46
N ILE A 178 7.69 2.10 29.58
CA ILE A 178 7.17 1.54 30.81
C ILE A 178 7.92 0.23 31.12
N PRO A 179 8.57 0.11 32.28
CA PRO A 179 9.11 -1.17 32.73
C PRO A 179 7.97 -2.08 33.24
N VAL A 180 7.88 -3.29 32.70
CA VAL A 180 6.81 -4.23 33.02
C VAL A 180 7.33 -5.65 33.28
N SER A 181 6.57 -6.45 33.99
CA SER A 181 6.64 -7.91 33.92
C SER A 181 5.26 -8.43 33.52
N ALA A 182 5.13 -8.89 32.26
CA ALA A 182 3.87 -9.43 31.75
C ALA A 182 3.46 -10.72 32.51
N THR A 183 4.40 -11.46 33.06
CA THR A 183 4.15 -12.69 33.81
C THR A 183 3.70 -12.40 35.25
N GLU A 184 4.40 -11.49 35.91
CA GLU A 184 4.14 -11.17 37.35
C GLU A 184 3.09 -10.05 37.52
N GLY A 185 2.74 -9.32 36.43
CA GLY A 185 1.77 -8.23 36.45
C GLY A 185 2.34 -6.88 36.85
N ASP A 186 3.64 -6.75 37.06
CA ASP A 186 4.26 -5.50 37.48
C ASP A 186 4.09 -4.40 36.44
N ASN A 187 3.49 -3.28 36.84
CA ASN A 187 3.14 -2.14 36.01
C ASN A 187 2.26 -2.46 34.78
N VAL A 188 1.59 -3.61 34.76
CA VAL A 188 0.65 -3.96 33.69
C VAL A 188 -0.71 -3.31 33.96
N THR A 189 -1.46 -3.76 34.95
CA THR A 189 -2.77 -3.21 35.31
C THR A 189 -2.67 -2.21 36.45
N THR A 190 -1.81 -2.48 37.42
CA THR A 190 -1.57 -1.64 38.60
C THR A 190 -0.08 -1.28 38.70
N LYS A 191 0.22 -0.25 39.48
CA LYS A 191 1.60 0.16 39.71
C LYS A 191 2.30 -0.88 40.62
N SER A 192 3.51 -1.26 40.21
CA SER A 192 4.32 -2.27 40.92
C SER A 192 5.01 -1.71 42.16
N GLU A 193 5.05 -2.50 43.22
CA GLU A 193 5.89 -2.25 44.41
C GLU A 193 7.35 -2.69 44.19
N ASN A 194 7.59 -3.61 43.22
CA ASN A 194 8.92 -4.12 42.90
C ASN A 194 9.77 -3.13 42.11
N ILE A 195 9.12 -2.09 41.53
CA ILE A 195 9.77 -1.08 40.70
C ILE A 195 9.57 0.33 41.30
N PRO A 196 10.04 0.59 42.53
CA PRO A 196 9.77 1.84 43.24
C PRO A 196 10.43 3.09 42.58
N TRP A 197 11.48 2.90 41.79
CA TRP A 197 12.17 3.93 41.05
C TRP A 197 11.39 4.42 39.82
N TYR A 198 10.39 3.68 39.35
CA TYR A 198 9.51 4.11 38.27
C TYR A 198 8.34 4.92 38.83
N THR A 199 8.28 6.21 38.50
CA THR A 199 7.27 7.12 39.02
C THR A 199 6.05 7.28 38.10
N GLY A 200 6.09 6.66 36.91
CA GLY A 200 5.01 6.73 35.93
C GLY A 200 3.78 5.91 36.30
N GLU A 201 2.80 5.92 35.46
CA GLU A 201 1.57 5.13 35.56
C GLU A 201 1.75 3.71 35.00
N SER A 202 0.86 2.79 35.38
CA SER A 202 0.82 1.45 34.78
C SER A 202 0.38 1.49 33.33
N LEU A 203 0.64 0.42 32.58
CA LEU A 203 0.30 0.34 31.16
C LEU A 203 -1.21 0.53 30.93
N LEU A 204 -2.07 -0.21 31.66
CA LEU A 204 -3.52 -0.09 31.50
C LEU A 204 -4.01 1.33 31.83
N THR A 205 -3.51 1.91 32.92
CA THR A 205 -3.84 3.30 33.31
C THR A 205 -3.48 4.30 32.21
N TYR A 206 -2.31 4.13 31.56
CA TYR A 206 -1.92 4.96 30.42
C TYR A 206 -2.89 4.77 29.25
N LEU A 207 -3.22 3.53 28.87
CA LEU A 207 -4.14 3.25 27.76
C LEU A 207 -5.55 3.81 27.99
N GLU A 208 -6.02 3.81 29.24
CA GLU A 208 -7.31 4.40 29.61
C GLU A 208 -7.30 5.93 29.46
N ASN A 209 -6.16 6.56 29.70
CA ASN A 209 -6.04 8.01 29.78
C ASN A 209 -5.51 8.71 28.53
N VAL A 210 -4.74 8.03 27.69
CA VAL A 210 -4.16 8.63 26.48
C VAL A 210 -5.23 9.20 25.55
N ASP A 211 -5.03 10.41 25.08
CA ASP A 211 -5.90 11.03 24.09
C ASP A 211 -5.25 10.92 22.70
N VAL A 212 -5.82 10.08 21.86
CA VAL A 212 -5.38 9.87 20.48
C VAL A 212 -6.18 10.69 19.46
N SER A 213 -7.15 11.50 19.92
CA SER A 213 -8.05 12.28 19.05
C SER A 213 -7.38 13.53 18.46
N ALA A 214 -6.31 14.01 19.08
CA ALA A 214 -5.64 15.26 18.71
C ALA A 214 -4.82 15.19 17.40
N SER A 215 -4.82 14.09 16.69
CA SER A 215 -3.86 13.81 15.62
C SER A 215 -4.31 14.18 14.22
N SER A 216 -4.98 15.13 13.92
CA SER A 216 -5.25 15.77 12.63
C SER A 216 -6.67 16.29 12.51
N GLU A 217 -6.83 17.58 12.64
CA GLU A 217 -8.01 18.25 12.07
C GLU A 217 -7.85 18.25 10.54
N GLU A 218 -8.29 17.18 9.90
CA GLU A 218 -8.48 17.18 8.46
C GLU A 218 -9.48 18.30 8.12
N LYS A 219 -9.07 19.20 7.24
CA LYS A 219 -9.88 20.38 6.90
C LYS A 219 -10.98 20.02 5.91
N GLY A 220 -12.15 20.60 6.09
CA GLY A 220 -13.27 20.46 5.16
C GLY A 220 -13.98 19.11 5.28
N PHE A 221 -14.90 18.87 4.35
CA PHE A 221 -15.65 17.63 4.25
C PHE A 221 -15.18 16.82 3.05
N TYR A 222 -14.99 15.50 3.23
CA TYR A 222 -14.91 14.59 2.11
C TYR A 222 -15.46 13.20 2.43
N LEU A 223 -15.99 12.58 1.37
CA LEU A 223 -16.60 11.26 1.40
C LEU A 223 -16.19 10.49 0.14
N PRO A 224 -15.33 9.47 0.26
CA PRO A 224 -15.07 8.53 -0.83
C PRO A 224 -16.30 7.68 -1.13
N VAL A 225 -16.76 7.70 -2.37
CA VAL A 225 -17.94 6.94 -2.78
C VAL A 225 -17.61 5.46 -2.89
N GLN A 226 -18.26 4.64 -2.07
CA GLN A 226 -18.08 3.19 -2.05
C GLN A 226 -19.11 2.48 -2.95
N ARG A 227 -20.31 3.04 -3.04
CA ARG A 227 -21.42 2.45 -3.81
C ARG A 227 -22.39 3.53 -4.29
N VAL A 228 -22.94 3.31 -5.47
CA VAL A 228 -24.11 4.07 -5.97
C VAL A 228 -25.34 3.21 -5.76
N CYS A 229 -26.34 3.74 -5.07
CA CYS A 229 -27.62 3.08 -4.77
C CYS A 229 -28.74 3.68 -5.63
N ARG A 230 -29.40 2.81 -6.41
CA ARG A 230 -30.57 3.18 -7.25
C ARG A 230 -31.70 2.16 -7.03
N PRO A 231 -32.45 2.25 -5.93
CA PRO A 231 -33.55 1.31 -5.67
C PRO A 231 -34.73 1.51 -6.63
N ASN A 232 -34.87 2.71 -7.22
CA ASN A 232 -35.90 3.06 -8.19
C ASN A 232 -35.43 4.20 -9.11
N HIS A 233 -36.26 4.61 -10.05
CA HIS A 233 -35.92 5.65 -11.06
C HIS A 233 -35.82 7.07 -10.49
N THR A 234 -36.38 7.33 -9.31
CA THR A 234 -36.40 8.68 -8.69
C THR A 234 -35.34 8.87 -7.62
N PHE A 235 -34.63 7.82 -7.25
CA PHE A 235 -33.62 7.87 -6.21
C PHE A 235 -32.25 7.42 -6.74
N ARG A 236 -31.27 8.28 -6.62
CA ARG A 236 -29.85 7.97 -6.81
C ARG A 236 -29.07 8.49 -5.61
N GLY A 237 -28.56 7.59 -4.79
CA GLY A 237 -27.79 7.90 -3.59
C GLY A 237 -26.35 7.44 -3.70
N PHE A 238 -25.43 8.25 -3.18
CA PHE A 238 -24.00 7.97 -3.11
C PHE A 238 -23.66 7.54 -1.69
N GLN A 239 -23.19 6.32 -1.52
CA GLN A 239 -22.93 5.71 -0.23
C GLN A 239 -21.44 5.71 0.08
N GLY A 240 -21.09 6.08 1.31
CA GLY A 240 -19.73 6.08 1.83
C GLY A 240 -19.72 6.46 3.31
N GLN A 241 -18.54 6.46 3.90
CA GLN A 241 -18.29 7.00 5.22
C GLN A 241 -17.75 8.42 5.09
N ILE A 242 -18.21 9.32 5.95
CA ILE A 242 -17.63 10.67 6.06
C ILE A 242 -16.26 10.52 6.74
N GLU A 243 -15.21 10.83 6.02
CA GLU A 243 -13.83 10.70 6.55
C GLU A 243 -13.40 11.96 7.29
N ALA A 244 -13.88 13.14 6.88
CA ALA A 244 -13.61 14.39 7.58
C ALA A 244 -14.81 15.35 7.54
N GLY A 245 -14.88 16.25 8.51
CA GLY A 245 -15.84 17.33 8.60
C GLY A 245 -17.28 16.92 8.81
N SER A 246 -18.19 17.78 8.36
CA SER A 246 -19.63 17.56 8.38
C SER A 246 -20.28 18.04 7.09
N ILE A 247 -21.50 17.55 6.83
CA ILE A 247 -22.29 17.88 5.67
C ILE A 247 -23.76 18.05 6.06
N ALA A 248 -24.40 19.08 5.52
CA ALA A 248 -25.80 19.38 5.75
C ALA A 248 -26.59 19.38 4.43
N VAL A 249 -27.89 19.16 4.55
CA VAL A 249 -28.84 19.33 3.42
C VAL A 249 -28.79 20.77 2.94
N GLY A 250 -28.66 20.95 1.62
CA GLY A 250 -28.52 22.27 0.99
C GLY A 250 -27.07 22.74 0.82
N ASP A 251 -26.09 22.03 1.37
CA ASP A 251 -24.67 22.36 1.16
C ASP A 251 -24.27 22.21 -0.31
N ALA A 252 -23.48 23.20 -0.79
CA ALA A 252 -22.81 23.10 -2.06
C ALA A 252 -21.54 22.26 -1.90
N ILE A 253 -21.40 21.23 -2.72
CA ILE A 253 -20.26 20.32 -2.75
C ILE A 253 -19.72 20.18 -4.16
N THR A 254 -18.47 19.73 -4.26
CA THR A 254 -17.82 19.40 -5.52
C THR A 254 -17.64 17.90 -5.65
N THR A 255 -17.91 17.36 -6.82
CA THR A 255 -17.61 15.96 -7.16
C THR A 255 -16.23 15.86 -7.80
N LEU A 256 -15.41 14.91 -7.37
CA LEU A 256 -14.08 14.69 -7.93
C LEU A 256 -14.00 13.28 -8.54
N PRO A 257 -13.34 13.08 -9.69
CA PRO A 257 -12.49 14.02 -10.41
C PRO A 257 -13.21 14.97 -11.39
N SER A 258 -14.52 14.84 -11.60
CA SER A 258 -15.29 15.60 -12.61
C SER A 258 -15.36 17.12 -12.35
N GLN A 259 -15.12 17.56 -11.10
CA GLN A 259 -15.18 18.97 -10.68
C GLN A 259 -16.55 19.65 -10.86
N GLU A 260 -17.63 18.87 -10.79
CA GLU A 260 -18.98 19.42 -10.88
C GLU A 260 -19.45 19.93 -9.52
N GLU A 261 -20.03 21.13 -9.50
CA GLU A 261 -20.69 21.70 -8.31
C GLU A 261 -22.16 21.27 -8.26
N VAL A 262 -22.58 20.77 -7.10
CA VAL A 262 -23.91 20.24 -6.86
C VAL A 262 -24.39 20.55 -5.43
N LEU A 263 -25.70 20.48 -5.20
CA LEU A 263 -26.27 20.66 -3.87
C LEU A 263 -26.66 19.30 -3.26
N VAL A 264 -26.47 19.20 -1.97
CA VAL A 264 -26.95 18.05 -1.19
C VAL A 264 -28.48 18.15 -1.06
N LYS A 265 -29.19 17.19 -1.65
CA LYS A 265 -30.65 17.14 -1.64
C LYS A 265 -31.19 16.49 -0.38
N SER A 266 -30.61 15.35 0.04
CA SER A 266 -30.98 14.62 1.26
C SER A 266 -29.84 13.77 1.76
N ILE A 267 -29.82 13.49 3.05
CA ILE A 267 -28.82 12.66 3.73
C ILE A 267 -29.54 11.59 4.54
N TYR A 268 -29.06 10.34 4.45
CA TYR A 268 -29.58 9.20 5.22
C TYR A 268 -28.47 8.56 6.03
N VAL A 269 -28.73 8.33 7.32
CA VAL A 269 -27.90 7.50 8.22
C VAL A 269 -28.69 6.22 8.49
N GLY A 270 -28.26 5.11 7.91
CA GLY A 270 -29.08 3.90 7.86
C GLY A 270 -30.34 4.14 7.03
N ASP A 271 -31.50 3.99 7.66
CA ASP A 271 -32.85 4.19 7.09
C ASP A 271 -33.47 5.57 7.46
N LYS A 272 -32.78 6.37 8.26
CA LYS A 272 -33.28 7.66 8.76
C LYS A 272 -32.75 8.82 7.94
N GLU A 273 -33.65 9.66 7.46
CA GLU A 273 -33.27 10.94 6.88
C GLU A 273 -32.86 11.92 7.97
N VAL A 274 -31.73 12.60 7.77
CA VAL A 274 -31.12 13.54 8.70
C VAL A 274 -30.82 14.87 8.00
N GLN A 275 -30.74 15.95 8.76
CA GLN A 275 -30.41 17.27 8.22
C GLN A 275 -28.91 17.49 8.12
N GLU A 276 -28.12 16.82 8.96
CA GLU A 276 -26.67 16.94 9.02
C GLU A 276 -26.05 15.58 9.41
N ALA A 277 -24.83 15.34 8.93
CA ALA A 277 -24.03 14.17 9.29
C ALA A 277 -22.54 14.54 9.44
N PHE A 278 -21.81 13.73 10.23
CA PHE A 278 -20.48 14.06 10.74
C PHE A 278 -19.46 12.98 10.45
N LYS A 279 -18.18 13.31 10.61
CA LYS A 279 -17.04 12.39 10.51
C LYS A 279 -17.33 11.04 11.19
N GLY A 280 -16.99 9.95 10.51
CA GLY A 280 -17.15 8.58 10.98
C GLY A 280 -18.52 7.96 10.71
N GLN A 281 -19.52 8.75 10.29
CA GLN A 281 -20.85 8.23 9.99
C GLN A 281 -20.92 7.65 8.58
N PRO A 282 -21.43 6.41 8.41
CA PRO A 282 -21.79 5.87 7.11
C PRO A 282 -23.10 6.52 6.65
N VAL A 283 -23.08 7.11 5.46
CA VAL A 283 -24.22 7.87 4.93
C VAL A 283 -24.58 7.49 3.49
N THR A 284 -25.81 7.82 3.12
CA THR A 284 -26.25 7.89 1.73
C THR A 284 -26.62 9.35 1.42
N ILE A 285 -25.92 9.96 0.47
CA ILE A 285 -26.16 11.34 0.05
C ILE A 285 -26.86 11.33 -1.32
N GLN A 286 -27.98 12.03 -1.43
CA GLN A 286 -28.65 12.30 -2.70
C GLN A 286 -28.34 13.74 -3.12
N LEU A 287 -28.06 13.92 -4.39
CA LEU A 287 -27.74 15.22 -5.00
C LEU A 287 -28.95 15.79 -5.74
N ASP A 288 -28.95 17.10 -5.97
CA ASP A 288 -30.04 17.84 -6.61
C ASP A 288 -30.13 17.57 -8.11
N LYS A 289 -29.02 17.17 -8.75
CA LYS A 289 -28.97 16.84 -10.17
C LYS A 289 -28.20 15.54 -10.44
N GLU A 290 -28.37 15.00 -11.62
CA GLU A 290 -27.59 13.86 -12.10
C GLU A 290 -26.14 14.29 -12.38
N VAL A 291 -25.19 13.50 -11.93
CA VAL A 291 -23.75 13.73 -12.07
C VAL A 291 -23.03 12.44 -12.42
N ASP A 292 -21.87 12.53 -13.04
CA ASP A 292 -21.03 11.38 -13.32
C ASP A 292 -20.17 11.03 -12.10
N VAL A 293 -20.82 10.37 -11.13
CA VAL A 293 -20.18 9.88 -9.91
C VAL A 293 -20.40 8.38 -9.79
N SER A 294 -19.31 7.66 -9.60
CA SER A 294 -19.26 6.22 -9.42
C SER A 294 -18.40 5.85 -8.21
N ARG A 295 -18.24 4.56 -7.95
CA ARG A 295 -17.28 4.08 -6.95
C ARG A 295 -15.87 4.56 -7.29
N GLY A 296 -15.19 5.15 -6.32
CA GLY A 296 -13.85 5.74 -6.47
C GLY A 296 -13.84 7.25 -6.71
N CYS A 297 -15.00 7.86 -6.97
CA CYS A 297 -15.16 9.31 -6.90
C CYS A 297 -15.22 9.78 -5.45
N VAL A 298 -14.99 11.08 -5.23
CA VAL A 298 -15.04 11.70 -3.90
C VAL A 298 -15.98 12.89 -3.93
N LEU A 299 -16.89 12.97 -2.97
CA LEU A 299 -17.69 14.16 -2.70
C LEU A 299 -16.92 15.02 -1.69
N THR A 300 -16.73 16.31 -1.97
CA THR A 300 -15.91 17.18 -1.14
C THR A 300 -16.46 18.59 -0.98
N LYS A 301 -16.16 19.21 0.15
CA LYS A 301 -16.45 20.62 0.44
C LYS A 301 -15.28 21.22 1.21
N GLN A 302 -14.57 22.15 0.59
CA GLN A 302 -13.46 22.90 1.20
C GLN A 302 -12.30 22.04 1.78
N ALA A 303 -12.14 20.81 1.29
CA ALA A 303 -11.07 19.93 1.77
C ALA A 303 -9.73 20.14 1.03
N GLY A 304 -9.70 20.93 -0.04
CA GLY A 304 -8.48 21.22 -0.80
C GLY A 304 -7.91 20.01 -1.57
N LEU A 305 -8.74 19.00 -1.83
CA LEU A 305 -8.33 17.77 -2.49
C LEU A 305 -7.93 18.01 -3.94
N THR A 306 -6.94 17.27 -4.38
CA THR A 306 -6.42 17.33 -5.76
C THR A 306 -6.52 15.98 -6.45
N THR A 307 -6.22 15.97 -7.74
CA THR A 307 -6.12 14.74 -8.52
C THR A 307 -4.72 14.59 -9.08
N SER A 308 -4.19 13.39 -9.06
CA SER A 308 -2.88 13.10 -9.65
C SER A 308 -2.90 11.76 -10.38
N LYS A 309 -1.99 11.62 -11.32
CA LYS A 309 -1.67 10.38 -12.01
C LYS A 309 -0.34 9.80 -11.53
N THR A 310 0.53 10.63 -10.95
CA THR A 310 1.86 10.23 -10.49
C THR A 310 2.02 10.52 -9.01
N ILE A 311 2.44 9.53 -8.26
CA ILE A 311 2.65 9.62 -6.82
C ILE A 311 4.08 9.16 -6.46
N GLN A 312 4.66 9.83 -5.46
CA GLN A 312 5.82 9.33 -4.73
C GLN A 312 5.31 8.68 -3.45
N ALA A 313 5.66 7.44 -3.23
CA ALA A 313 5.11 6.68 -2.12
C ALA A 313 6.17 5.83 -1.41
N LYS A 314 6.12 5.80 -0.09
CA LYS A 314 6.85 4.79 0.68
C LYS A 314 6.05 3.49 0.65
N ILE A 315 6.70 2.41 0.25
CA ILE A 315 6.08 1.07 0.23
C ILE A 315 6.85 0.10 1.11
N LEU A 316 6.13 -0.82 1.72
CA LEU A 316 6.66 -2.04 2.31
C LEU A 316 6.41 -3.18 1.33
N TRP A 317 7.47 -3.76 0.80
CA TRP A 317 7.39 -4.88 -0.12
C TRP A 317 7.14 -6.19 0.64
N MET A 318 6.12 -6.95 0.27
CA MET A 318 5.66 -8.14 1.01
C MET A 318 5.59 -9.41 0.16
N ASP A 319 5.89 -9.32 -1.14
CA ASP A 319 5.88 -10.46 -2.04
C ASP A 319 7.21 -11.23 -1.96
N ASP A 320 7.16 -12.54 -2.23
CA ASP A 320 8.35 -13.38 -2.31
C ASP A 320 9.15 -13.11 -3.59
N THR A 321 8.50 -12.64 -4.65
CA THR A 321 9.17 -12.18 -5.87
C THR A 321 9.74 -10.78 -5.67
N GLN A 322 10.86 -10.49 -6.31
CA GLN A 322 11.46 -9.17 -6.23
C GLN A 322 10.62 -8.13 -6.99
N LEU A 323 10.48 -6.94 -6.39
CA LEU A 323 10.04 -5.76 -7.13
C LEU A 323 11.23 -5.17 -7.87
N ALA A 324 11.07 -4.87 -9.14
CA ALA A 324 11.92 -3.95 -9.84
C ALA A 324 11.08 -2.96 -10.64
N ALA A 325 11.69 -1.86 -11.07
CA ALA A 325 11.00 -0.83 -11.83
C ALA A 325 10.39 -1.39 -13.13
N GLY A 326 9.23 -0.85 -13.50
CA GLY A 326 8.54 -1.19 -14.73
C GLY A 326 7.41 -2.21 -14.60
N LYS A 327 7.34 -3.00 -13.52
CA LYS A 327 6.25 -3.97 -13.34
C LYS A 327 4.94 -3.27 -12.96
N ASP A 328 3.83 -3.76 -13.52
CA ASP A 328 2.50 -3.24 -13.26
C ASP A 328 1.75 -4.06 -12.21
N TYR A 329 0.95 -3.35 -11.46
CA TYR A 329 0.11 -3.88 -10.39
C TYR A 329 -1.28 -3.27 -10.48
N PHE A 330 -2.26 -3.88 -9.85
CA PHE A 330 -3.44 -3.14 -9.45
C PHE A 330 -3.08 -2.31 -8.20
N VAL A 331 -3.37 -1.03 -8.26
CA VAL A 331 -3.30 -0.12 -7.12
C VAL A 331 -4.71 0.01 -6.55
N LYS A 332 -4.89 -0.39 -5.31
CA LYS A 332 -6.14 -0.18 -4.58
C LYS A 332 -5.91 0.94 -3.57
N LEU A 333 -6.46 2.13 -3.88
CA LEU A 333 -6.40 3.32 -3.05
C LEU A 333 -7.83 3.73 -2.68
N GLY A 334 -8.11 3.72 -1.39
CA GLY A 334 -9.47 3.93 -0.90
C GLY A 334 -10.47 2.97 -1.56
N THR A 335 -11.45 3.55 -2.25
CA THR A 335 -12.49 2.78 -2.96
C THR A 335 -12.16 2.51 -4.42
N LYS A 336 -11.08 3.08 -4.96
CA LYS A 336 -10.65 2.93 -6.35
C LYS A 336 -9.70 1.73 -6.50
N LEU A 337 -9.86 1.01 -7.60
CA LEU A 337 -8.95 -0.05 -8.04
C LEU A 337 -8.60 0.22 -9.50
N LEU A 338 -7.31 0.40 -9.80
CA LEU A 338 -6.86 0.74 -11.14
C LEU A 338 -5.44 0.18 -11.39
N PRO A 339 -5.03 0.00 -12.65
CA PRO A 339 -3.64 -0.32 -12.96
C PRO A 339 -2.69 0.82 -12.60
N GLY A 340 -1.50 0.45 -12.15
CA GLY A 340 -0.39 1.37 -11.92
C GLY A 340 0.95 0.67 -12.08
N VAL A 341 1.97 1.43 -12.38
CA VAL A 341 3.33 0.96 -12.63
C VAL A 341 4.27 1.59 -11.63
N VAL A 342 5.09 0.77 -10.98
CA VAL A 342 6.23 1.27 -10.19
C VAL A 342 7.34 1.60 -11.18
N THR A 343 7.52 2.87 -11.49
CA THR A 343 8.43 3.31 -12.55
C THR A 343 9.85 3.50 -12.06
N GLU A 344 10.02 3.76 -10.78
CA GLU A 344 11.32 4.04 -10.18
C GLU A 344 11.34 3.60 -8.71
N ILE A 345 12.47 3.06 -8.28
CA ILE A 345 12.82 2.88 -6.87
C ILE A 345 13.87 3.96 -6.56
N ASN A 346 13.44 5.03 -5.89
CA ASN A 346 14.33 6.15 -5.60
C ASN A 346 15.44 5.75 -4.63
N TYR A 347 15.07 5.04 -3.57
CA TYR A 347 15.98 4.47 -2.58
C TYR A 347 15.24 3.47 -1.69
N LYS A 348 15.95 2.53 -1.11
CA LYS A 348 15.45 1.71 -0.01
C LYS A 348 15.98 2.20 1.33
N ILE A 349 15.27 1.87 2.40
CA ILE A 349 15.62 2.25 3.77
C ILE A 349 16.22 1.04 4.47
N ASP A 350 17.45 1.16 4.96
CA ASP A 350 18.03 0.17 5.87
C ASP A 350 17.24 0.15 7.18
N VAL A 351 16.69 -1.01 7.54
CA VAL A 351 15.85 -1.14 8.74
C VAL A 351 16.63 -0.93 10.04
N ASN A 352 17.95 -1.14 10.03
CA ASN A 352 18.81 -1.04 11.20
C ASN A 352 19.27 0.39 11.43
N THR A 353 19.78 1.03 10.36
CA THR A 353 20.41 2.36 10.45
C THR A 353 19.46 3.49 10.07
N GLY A 354 18.41 3.20 9.29
CA GLY A 354 17.53 4.23 8.72
C GLY A 354 18.12 4.93 7.50
N GLU A 355 19.31 4.55 7.07
CA GLU A 355 19.97 5.16 5.92
C GLU A 355 19.24 4.86 4.62
N GLN A 356 19.28 5.83 3.72
CA GLN A 356 18.76 5.70 2.37
C GLN A 356 19.85 5.07 1.49
N LEU A 357 19.55 3.90 0.96
CA LEU A 357 20.46 3.13 0.12
C LEU A 357 19.93 3.06 -1.32
N PRO A 358 20.78 3.22 -2.34
CA PRO A 358 20.36 2.99 -3.71
C PRO A 358 19.92 1.54 -3.89
N ALA A 359 18.86 1.33 -4.68
CA ALA A 359 18.35 0.00 -4.97
C ALA A 359 17.74 -0.07 -6.37
N GLU A 360 18.04 -1.16 -7.08
CA GLU A 360 17.45 -1.47 -8.38
C GLU A 360 16.23 -2.39 -8.24
N CYS A 361 16.14 -3.11 -7.14
CA CYS A 361 15.03 -4.00 -6.82
C CYS A 361 14.78 -4.04 -5.31
N LEU A 362 13.60 -4.53 -4.91
CA LEU A 362 13.27 -4.78 -3.51
C LEU A 362 13.01 -6.26 -3.29
N THR A 363 13.50 -6.75 -2.17
CA THR A 363 13.18 -8.07 -1.63
C THR A 363 12.14 -7.96 -0.51
N LYS A 364 11.55 -9.09 -0.14
CA LYS A 364 10.54 -9.18 0.92
C LYS A 364 10.97 -8.45 2.20
N ASN A 365 10.04 -7.71 2.79
CA ASN A 365 10.21 -6.92 4.01
C ASN A 365 11.09 -5.66 3.88
N GLU A 366 11.47 -5.27 2.69
CA GLU A 366 12.17 -4.01 2.45
C GLU A 366 11.19 -2.84 2.33
N ILE A 367 11.60 -1.69 2.83
CA ILE A 367 10.87 -0.42 2.73
C ILE A 367 11.62 0.48 1.76
N ALA A 368 10.90 1.10 0.83
CA ALA A 368 11.51 2.00 -0.14
C ALA A 368 10.60 3.17 -0.51
N LEU A 369 11.20 4.26 -0.97
CA LEU A 369 10.49 5.30 -1.69
C LEU A 369 10.46 4.95 -3.16
N CYS A 370 9.25 4.92 -3.72
CA CYS A 370 9.03 4.56 -5.12
C CYS A 370 8.17 5.59 -5.81
N ARG A 371 8.39 5.75 -7.12
CA ARG A 371 7.52 6.49 -8.00
C ARG A 371 6.53 5.54 -8.65
N ILE A 372 5.24 5.88 -8.57
CA ILE A 372 4.17 5.07 -9.13
C ILE A 372 3.35 5.93 -10.08
N VAL A 373 3.17 5.46 -11.30
CA VAL A 373 2.32 6.09 -12.32
C VAL A 373 1.04 5.28 -12.44
N LEU A 374 -0.09 5.95 -12.29
CA LEU A 374 -1.42 5.37 -12.35
C LEU A 374 -1.97 5.43 -13.78
N SER A 375 -2.87 4.53 -14.16
CA SER A 375 -3.47 4.50 -15.49
C SER A 375 -4.36 5.73 -15.78
N GLU A 376 -4.93 6.34 -14.75
CA GLU A 376 -5.77 7.54 -14.85
C GLU A 376 -5.53 8.50 -13.68
N LYS A 377 -5.95 9.76 -13.81
CA LYS A 377 -5.96 10.72 -12.70
C LYS A 377 -7.05 10.33 -11.72
N ILE A 378 -6.69 10.19 -10.45
CA ILE A 378 -7.61 9.88 -9.36
C ILE A 378 -7.48 10.92 -8.25
N VAL A 379 -8.48 10.97 -7.38
CA VAL A 379 -8.36 11.75 -6.14
C VAL A 379 -7.38 11.05 -5.22
N VAL A 380 -6.30 11.71 -4.92
CA VAL A 380 -5.22 11.18 -4.08
C VAL A 380 -4.56 12.35 -3.35
N ASP A 381 -4.11 12.12 -2.12
CA ASP A 381 -3.40 13.11 -1.34
C ASP A 381 -2.30 12.46 -0.51
N ARG A 382 -1.50 13.29 0.13
CA ARG A 382 -0.50 12.82 1.07
C ARG A 382 -1.16 12.09 2.24
N PHE A 383 -0.54 11.02 2.68
CA PHE A 383 -1.05 10.21 3.78
C PHE A 383 -1.18 10.97 5.11
N ASP A 384 -0.27 11.90 5.36
CA ASP A 384 -0.30 12.73 6.57
C ASP A 384 -1.41 13.78 6.57
N SER A 385 -1.92 14.14 5.38
CA SER A 385 -3.00 15.12 5.20
C SER A 385 -4.38 14.46 5.20
N HIS A 386 -4.54 13.40 4.40
CA HIS A 386 -5.80 12.66 4.26
C HIS A 386 -5.53 11.15 4.19
N LYS A 387 -5.55 10.49 5.35
CA LYS A 387 -5.15 9.09 5.49
C LYS A 387 -5.78 8.16 4.44
N THR A 388 -7.11 8.18 4.29
CA THR A 388 -7.84 7.29 3.38
C THR A 388 -7.59 7.56 1.89
N LEU A 389 -7.08 8.74 1.54
CA LEU A 389 -6.69 9.12 0.17
C LEU A 389 -5.19 9.01 -0.07
N GLY A 390 -4.42 8.66 0.96
CA GLY A 390 -2.97 8.53 0.91
C GLY A 390 -2.46 7.12 1.20
N GLU A 391 -3.30 6.17 1.58
CA GLU A 391 -2.91 4.77 1.81
C GLU A 391 -3.39 3.88 0.68
N PHE A 392 -2.57 2.88 0.30
CA PHE A 392 -2.89 1.96 -0.77
C PHE A 392 -2.21 0.61 -0.62
N ILE A 393 -2.68 -0.36 -1.40
CA ILE A 393 -1.99 -1.64 -1.61
C ILE A 393 -1.71 -1.84 -3.09
N LEU A 394 -0.59 -2.53 -3.36
CA LEU A 394 -0.27 -3.09 -4.66
C LEU A 394 -0.70 -4.55 -4.69
N ILE A 395 -1.43 -4.91 -5.73
CA ILE A 395 -1.93 -6.28 -5.93
C ILE A 395 -1.32 -6.80 -7.22
N ASP A 396 -0.65 -7.93 -7.17
CA ASP A 396 -0.11 -8.58 -8.35
C ASP A 396 -1.25 -8.99 -9.30
N ARG A 397 -1.09 -8.67 -10.57
CA ARG A 397 -2.17 -8.85 -11.57
C ARG A 397 -2.36 -10.29 -12.03
N VAL A 398 -1.40 -11.16 -11.76
CA VAL A 398 -1.44 -12.56 -12.19
C VAL A 398 -2.07 -13.43 -11.11
N ASN A 399 -1.56 -13.35 -9.89
CA ASN A 399 -1.99 -14.21 -8.78
C ASN A 399 -3.00 -13.53 -7.85
N ASN A 400 -3.28 -12.23 -8.03
CA ASN A 400 -4.15 -11.41 -7.19
C ASN A 400 -3.73 -11.32 -5.71
N MET A 401 -2.46 -11.61 -5.40
CA MET A 401 -1.92 -11.48 -4.05
C MET A 401 -1.52 -10.03 -3.78
N THR A 402 -1.67 -9.60 -2.54
CA THR A 402 -1.14 -8.29 -2.11
C THR A 402 0.37 -8.35 -2.11
N ALA A 403 1.01 -7.56 -2.96
CA ALA A 403 2.46 -7.52 -3.11
C ALA A 403 3.12 -6.46 -2.22
N ALA A 404 2.44 -5.34 -1.97
CA ALA A 404 2.93 -4.29 -1.08
C ALA A 404 1.79 -3.52 -0.42
N CYS A 405 2.06 -2.89 0.71
CA CYS A 405 1.29 -1.76 1.21
C CYS A 405 2.15 -0.49 1.12
N GLY A 406 1.50 0.66 1.00
CA GLY A 406 2.22 1.91 0.84
C GLY A 406 1.42 3.13 1.25
N VAL A 407 2.16 4.23 1.45
CA VAL A 407 1.61 5.54 1.81
C VAL A 407 2.19 6.61 0.88
N VAL A 408 1.33 7.52 0.46
CA VAL A 408 1.71 8.63 -0.43
C VAL A 408 2.44 9.70 0.36
N GLU A 409 3.67 10.01 -0.07
CA GLU A 409 4.51 11.06 0.49
C GLU A 409 4.32 12.40 -0.22
N SER A 410 4.23 12.35 -1.55
CA SER A 410 4.03 13.54 -2.36
C SER A 410 3.36 13.22 -3.69
N LEU A 411 2.81 14.24 -4.32
CA LEU A 411 2.18 14.17 -5.62
C LEU A 411 3.09 14.84 -6.65
N SER A 412 3.20 14.26 -7.82
CA SER A 412 3.85 14.90 -8.96
C SER A 412 2.78 15.29 -9.97
N ASN A 413 2.76 16.57 -10.33
CA ASN A 413 1.91 17.09 -11.40
C ASN A 413 2.65 17.17 -12.74
N GLU A 414 3.89 16.72 -12.78
CA GLU A 414 4.63 16.66 -14.04
C GLU A 414 3.95 15.65 -14.96
N GLU A 415 3.38 16.13 -16.03
CA GLU A 415 3.10 15.31 -17.20
C GLU A 415 4.44 14.80 -17.70
N GLU A 416 4.71 13.51 -17.49
CA GLU A 416 5.92 12.90 -17.98
C GLU A 416 5.91 12.97 -19.50
N LYS A 417 6.81 13.79 -20.03
CA LYS A 417 7.05 13.89 -21.46
C LYS A 417 7.75 12.63 -21.98
N ALA A 418 7.78 12.47 -23.26
CA ALA A 418 8.37 11.34 -24.01
C ALA A 418 9.79 10.88 -23.58
N SER A 419 10.55 11.74 -22.90
CA SER A 419 11.87 11.37 -22.34
C SER A 419 11.84 10.14 -21.39
N PHE A 420 10.67 9.80 -20.87
CA PHE A 420 10.45 8.64 -20.03
C PHE A 420 10.65 7.29 -20.76
N ILE A 421 10.45 7.24 -22.06
CA ILE A 421 10.63 6.02 -22.87
C ILE A 421 12.06 5.46 -22.74
N TYR A 422 13.02 6.33 -22.49
CA TYR A 422 14.44 6.00 -22.42
C TYR A 422 14.94 5.74 -21.00
N GLN A 423 14.12 5.97 -19.99
CA GLN A 423 14.48 5.70 -18.62
C GLN A 423 14.22 4.23 -18.30
N ASP A 424 15.26 3.46 -18.24
CA ASP A 424 15.41 2.14 -17.62
C ASP A 424 14.19 1.20 -17.60
N LEU A 425 13.42 1.15 -18.66
CA LEU A 425 12.38 0.15 -18.84
C LEU A 425 13.05 -1.16 -19.26
N ARG A 426 13.67 -1.82 -18.30
CA ARG A 426 14.40 -3.06 -18.53
C ARG A 426 13.49 -4.26 -18.35
N ALA A 427 13.59 -5.18 -19.27
CA ALA A 427 13.05 -6.51 -19.05
C ALA A 427 13.92 -7.26 -18.03
N ARG A 428 13.28 -7.99 -17.14
CA ARG A 428 13.94 -8.75 -16.10
C ARG A 428 14.05 -10.20 -16.52
N GLY A 429 15.27 -10.67 -16.72
CA GLY A 429 15.46 -12.02 -17.19
C GLY A 429 14.69 -12.25 -18.48
N ASP A 430 13.68 -13.13 -18.43
CA ASP A 430 12.82 -13.47 -19.55
C ASP A 430 11.55 -12.61 -19.66
N VAL A 431 11.43 -11.56 -18.83
CA VAL A 431 10.29 -10.65 -18.82
C VAL A 431 10.51 -9.51 -19.79
N PHE A 432 9.53 -9.29 -20.65
CA PHE A 432 9.48 -8.15 -21.57
C PHE A 432 8.40 -7.19 -21.12
N GLU A 433 8.73 -5.90 -21.09
CA GLU A 433 7.80 -4.84 -20.85
C GLU A 433 7.51 -4.08 -22.15
N GLU A 434 6.26 -4.01 -22.51
CA GLU A 434 5.79 -3.39 -23.74
C GLU A 434 5.10 -2.09 -23.40
N PHE A 435 5.60 -1.00 -23.99
CA PHE A 435 5.01 0.33 -23.86
C PHE A 435 4.71 0.90 -25.24
N TYR A 436 3.54 1.47 -25.36
CA TYR A 436 3.15 2.18 -26.56
C TYR A 436 3.23 3.67 -26.30
N TYR A 437 3.98 4.36 -27.12
CA TYR A 437 3.99 5.81 -27.15
C TYR A 437 3.05 6.31 -28.22
N ASN A 438 2.02 7.00 -27.81
CA ASN A 438 1.11 7.64 -28.74
C ASN A 438 1.64 9.03 -29.11
N MET A 439 2.04 9.21 -30.36
CA MET A 439 2.65 10.45 -30.83
C MET A 439 1.69 11.63 -30.84
N GLU A 440 0.41 11.38 -31.09
CA GLU A 440 -0.61 12.43 -31.12
C GLU A 440 -0.90 12.98 -29.73
N SER A 441 -1.08 12.11 -28.76
CA SER A 441 -1.32 12.48 -27.37
C SER A 441 -0.04 12.75 -26.58
N GLN A 442 1.12 12.43 -27.14
CA GLN A 442 2.41 12.45 -26.45
C GLN A 442 2.37 11.70 -25.10
N SER A 443 1.68 10.58 -25.08
CA SER A 443 1.49 9.77 -23.88
C SER A 443 2.03 8.37 -24.05
N ILE A 444 2.45 7.76 -22.94
CA ILE A 444 2.88 6.37 -22.89
C ILE A 444 1.77 5.55 -22.24
N ALA A 445 1.39 4.46 -22.88
CA ALA A 445 0.53 3.46 -22.29
C ALA A 445 1.31 2.15 -22.15
N LYS A 446 1.46 1.66 -20.94
CA LYS A 446 1.98 0.31 -20.73
C LYS A 446 0.98 -0.70 -21.25
N TYR A 447 1.47 -1.58 -22.07
CA TYR A 447 0.64 -2.59 -22.70
C TYR A 447 0.60 -3.87 -21.86
N ARG A 448 1.75 -4.50 -21.65
CA ARG A 448 1.86 -5.70 -20.81
C ARG A 448 3.30 -6.05 -20.47
N THR A 449 3.45 -6.97 -19.55
CA THR A 449 4.69 -7.65 -19.24
C THR A 449 4.60 -9.11 -19.72
N VAL A 450 5.62 -9.60 -20.40
CA VAL A 450 5.72 -10.96 -20.92
C VAL A 450 6.86 -11.68 -20.19
N GLU A 451 6.56 -12.77 -19.52
CA GLU A 451 7.52 -13.49 -18.65
C GLU A 451 8.27 -14.62 -19.33
N ASN A 452 7.99 -14.89 -20.60
CA ASN A 452 8.59 -16.03 -21.30
C ASN A 452 9.48 -15.59 -22.44
N THR A 453 10.52 -16.37 -22.68
CA THR A 453 11.32 -16.26 -23.90
C THR A 453 10.58 -16.93 -25.04
N TYR A 454 10.31 -16.18 -26.07
CA TYR A 454 9.64 -16.70 -27.27
C TYR A 454 10.64 -16.93 -28.39
N THR A 455 10.38 -17.97 -29.17
CA THR A 455 11.17 -18.30 -30.35
C THR A 455 10.39 -18.01 -31.63
N VAL A 456 11.08 -17.92 -32.76
CA VAL A 456 10.44 -17.75 -34.05
C VAL A 456 9.43 -18.89 -34.28
N GLY A 457 8.18 -18.54 -34.58
CA GLY A 457 7.11 -19.52 -34.76
C GLY A 457 6.09 -19.56 -33.59
N ASP A 458 6.47 -19.11 -32.39
CA ASP A 458 5.54 -19.10 -31.26
C ASP A 458 4.47 -18.03 -31.40
N THR A 459 3.28 -18.33 -30.89
CA THR A 459 2.20 -17.35 -30.78
C THR A 459 2.16 -16.83 -29.36
N ILE A 460 2.37 -15.54 -29.22
CA ILE A 460 2.34 -14.87 -27.94
C ILE A 460 0.90 -14.43 -27.65
N PRO A 461 0.28 -14.89 -26.55
CA PRO A 461 -1.05 -14.45 -26.20
C PRO A 461 -1.02 -12.98 -25.77
N VAL A 462 -1.89 -12.17 -26.38
CA VAL A 462 -2.07 -10.76 -26.03
C VAL A 462 -3.26 -10.65 -25.10
N HIS A 463 -3.04 -10.17 -23.90
CA HIS A 463 -4.07 -9.85 -22.95
C HIS A 463 -4.03 -8.34 -22.70
N GLY A 464 -4.98 -7.61 -23.22
CA GLY A 464 -5.07 -6.18 -23.04
C GLY A 464 -6.15 -5.56 -23.90
N GLU A 465 -6.51 -4.33 -23.60
CA GLU A 465 -7.42 -3.57 -24.42
C GLU A 465 -6.72 -3.20 -25.74
N SER A 466 -7.48 -3.27 -26.82
CA SER A 466 -6.98 -2.82 -28.11
C SER A 466 -6.94 -1.31 -28.12
N TYR A 467 -5.76 -0.75 -28.07
CA TYR A 467 -5.58 0.68 -28.26
C TYR A 467 -5.66 1.00 -29.73
N HIS A 468 -6.58 1.87 -30.10
CA HIS A 468 -6.64 2.44 -31.43
C HIS A 468 -5.72 3.65 -31.45
N TYR A 469 -4.57 3.48 -32.08
CA TYR A 469 -3.66 4.58 -32.28
C TYR A 469 -4.04 5.27 -33.57
N PRO A 470 -4.39 6.54 -33.54
CA PRO A 470 -4.74 7.30 -34.76
C PRO A 470 -3.52 7.56 -35.64
N ASN A 471 -2.32 7.38 -35.12
CA ASN A 471 -1.06 7.64 -35.78
C ASN A 471 -0.55 6.43 -36.56
N ASP A 472 0.29 6.70 -37.55
CA ASP A 472 0.87 5.67 -38.42
C ASP A 472 1.96 4.85 -37.73
N PHE A 473 2.40 5.25 -36.55
CA PHE A 473 3.45 4.57 -35.82
C PHE A 473 3.28 4.68 -34.33
N ASP A 474 3.84 3.71 -33.63
CA ASP A 474 3.93 3.63 -32.18
C ASP A 474 5.37 3.33 -31.76
N ILE A 475 5.72 3.67 -30.53
CA ILE A 475 7.00 3.31 -29.94
C ILE A 475 6.79 2.15 -29.00
N LEU A 476 7.57 1.09 -29.21
CA LEU A 476 7.57 -0.11 -28.40
C LEU A 476 8.90 -0.21 -27.64
N VAL A 477 8.84 -0.26 -26.34
CA VAL A 477 10.02 -0.40 -25.49
C VAL A 477 10.22 -1.84 -25.10
N LEU A 478 11.41 -2.37 -25.35
CA LEU A 478 11.78 -3.75 -25.11
C LEU A 478 13.10 -3.82 -24.35
N ARG A 479 13.13 -4.51 -23.23
CA ARG A 479 14.32 -4.66 -22.42
C ARG A 479 15.07 -3.34 -22.23
N ASP A 480 16.25 -3.24 -22.76
CA ASP A 480 17.11 -2.05 -22.79
C ASP A 480 17.08 -1.33 -24.13
N GLN A 481 16.04 -1.56 -24.92
CA GLN A 481 15.94 -1.07 -26.29
C GLN A 481 14.59 -0.44 -26.53
N VAL A 482 14.56 0.51 -27.44
CA VAL A 482 13.37 1.13 -27.98
C VAL A 482 13.21 0.69 -29.43
N ALA A 483 12.03 0.21 -29.77
CA ALA A 483 11.65 -0.09 -31.14
C ALA A 483 10.51 0.81 -31.56
N VAL A 484 10.54 1.29 -32.77
CA VAL A 484 9.42 1.98 -33.38
C VAL A 484 8.62 0.98 -34.20
N GLN A 485 7.36 0.85 -33.86
CA GLN A 485 6.41 0.09 -34.64
C GLN A 485 5.73 1.03 -35.64
N ILE A 486 5.73 0.68 -36.90
CA ILE A 486 5.08 1.43 -37.93
C ILE A 486 3.89 0.66 -38.45
N ARG A 487 2.76 1.35 -38.49
CA ARG A 487 1.51 0.78 -38.91
C ARG A 487 0.85 1.73 -39.91
N LYS A 488 0.83 1.33 -41.15
CA LYS A 488 0.11 2.04 -42.22
C LYS A 488 -0.94 1.15 -42.84
N GLN A 489 -2.12 1.69 -43.01
CA GLN A 489 -3.22 0.97 -43.66
C GLN A 489 -2.95 0.63 -45.13
N THR A 490 -2.10 1.40 -45.77
CA THR A 490 -1.78 1.31 -47.20
C THR A 490 -0.51 0.54 -47.54
N ILE A 491 0.33 0.19 -46.55
CA ILE A 491 1.55 -0.57 -46.81
C ILE A 491 1.22 -2.04 -46.97
N GLU A 492 1.35 -2.52 -48.18
CA GLU A 492 1.20 -3.92 -48.52
C GLU A 492 2.47 -4.74 -48.32
N ALA A 493 3.62 -4.15 -48.44
CA ALA A 493 4.91 -4.80 -48.27
C ALA A 493 5.45 -4.51 -46.87
N ILE A 494 5.71 -5.55 -46.09
CA ILE A 494 6.45 -5.44 -44.86
C ILE A 494 7.90 -5.62 -45.18
N LEU A 495 8.70 -4.70 -44.71
CA LEU A 495 10.13 -4.81 -44.84
C LEU A 495 10.61 -6.03 -44.09
N PRO A 496 11.44 -6.85 -44.70
CA PRO A 496 12.00 -8.02 -44.03
C PRO A 496 12.86 -7.54 -42.88
N LEU A 497 12.58 -8.07 -41.72
CA LEU A 497 13.38 -7.86 -40.52
C LEU A 497 14.52 -8.88 -40.50
N ASN A 498 15.47 -8.79 -41.39
CA ASN A 498 16.48 -9.81 -41.61
C ASN A 498 15.84 -11.19 -41.83
N GLU A 499 16.31 -12.22 -41.14
CA GLU A 499 15.70 -13.55 -41.12
C GLU A 499 14.38 -13.65 -40.33
N TYR A 500 14.07 -12.62 -39.56
CA TYR A 500 12.84 -12.53 -38.79
C TYR A 500 11.77 -11.78 -39.56
N ARG A 501 11.25 -12.43 -40.52
CA ARG A 501 10.12 -11.88 -41.26
C ARG A 501 8.89 -11.91 -40.39
N TYR A 502 8.15 -10.84 -40.49
CA TYR A 502 6.78 -10.82 -40.07
C TYR A 502 6.03 -12.06 -40.57
N THR A 503 5.55 -12.88 -39.69
CA THR A 503 4.88 -14.15 -40.02
C THR A 503 3.39 -14.01 -40.30
N GLY A 504 2.94 -12.78 -40.47
CA GLY A 504 1.87 -12.62 -41.36
C GLY A 504 0.44 -12.59 -40.93
N TYR A 505 0.09 -12.24 -39.74
CA TYR A 505 -1.32 -11.84 -39.58
C TYR A 505 -1.48 -10.37 -39.98
N PRO A 506 -2.28 -10.10 -41.03
CA PRO A 506 -2.57 -8.71 -41.35
C PRO A 506 -3.24 -8.08 -40.15
N ILE A 507 -2.73 -6.96 -39.73
CA ILE A 507 -3.47 -6.12 -38.81
C ILE A 507 -4.73 -5.71 -39.55
N SER A 508 -5.87 -5.67 -38.84
CA SER A 508 -7.13 -5.26 -39.44
C SER A 508 -7.04 -3.94 -40.23
N ASN A 509 -6.02 -3.15 -39.98
CA ASN A 509 -5.78 -1.82 -40.57
C ASN A 509 -4.45 -1.69 -41.34
N GLY A 510 -3.83 -2.80 -41.77
CA GLY A 510 -2.61 -2.75 -42.55
C GLY A 510 -1.45 -3.56 -41.98
N ARG A 511 -0.29 -3.40 -42.56
CA ARG A 511 0.96 -4.09 -42.21
C ARG A 511 1.89 -3.12 -41.50
N GLY A 512 2.77 -3.63 -40.68
CA GLY A 512 3.75 -2.82 -39.99
C GLY A 512 5.08 -3.53 -39.81
N PHE A 513 6.04 -2.82 -39.33
CA PHE A 513 7.37 -3.32 -39.02
C PHE A 513 7.87 -2.59 -37.77
N ALA A 514 8.89 -3.15 -37.12
CA ALA A 514 9.54 -2.51 -36.01
C ALA A 514 10.98 -2.16 -36.36
N ILE A 515 11.44 -1.04 -35.87
CA ILE A 515 12.85 -0.64 -35.97
C ILE A 515 13.42 -0.49 -34.55
N LYS A 516 14.73 -0.63 -34.48
CA LYS A 516 15.46 -0.43 -33.23
C LYS A 516 16.15 0.92 -33.26
N VAL A 517 15.96 1.70 -32.21
CA VAL A 517 16.67 2.96 -31.98
C VAL A 517 17.44 2.90 -30.65
N ALA A 518 18.61 3.52 -30.61
CA ALA A 518 19.50 3.47 -29.44
C ALA A 518 19.38 4.70 -28.53
N SER A 519 18.78 5.79 -29.03
CA SER A 519 18.63 7.04 -28.28
C SER A 519 17.39 7.82 -28.71
N GLN A 520 17.04 8.81 -27.93
CA GLN A 520 15.95 9.74 -28.26
C GLN A 520 16.27 10.57 -29.51
N GLU A 521 17.52 10.98 -29.66
CA GLU A 521 17.94 11.74 -30.83
C GLU A 521 17.75 10.93 -32.13
N GLU A 522 18.14 9.65 -32.07
CA GLU A 522 17.95 8.72 -33.19
C GLU A 522 16.47 8.48 -33.49
N LEU A 523 15.61 8.44 -32.49
CA LEU A 523 14.17 8.35 -32.68
C LEU A 523 13.60 9.61 -33.32
N GLU A 524 14.00 10.79 -32.84
CA GLU A 524 13.54 12.08 -33.42
C GLU A 524 14.00 12.24 -34.87
N GLU A 525 15.21 11.82 -35.19
CA GLU A 525 15.72 11.78 -36.56
C GLU A 525 14.88 10.84 -37.42
N PHE A 526 14.58 9.63 -36.94
CA PHE A 526 13.73 8.69 -37.64
C PHE A 526 12.34 9.28 -37.89
N LEU A 527 11.67 9.79 -36.85
CA LEU A 527 10.32 10.31 -36.96
C LEU A 527 10.23 11.50 -37.91
N THR A 528 11.24 12.37 -37.90
CA THR A 528 11.34 13.50 -38.79
C THR A 528 11.50 13.03 -40.24
N GLY A 529 12.40 12.09 -40.47
CA GLY A 529 12.63 11.53 -41.82
C GLY A 529 11.43 10.74 -42.31
N TYR A 530 10.78 9.97 -41.46
CA TYR A 530 9.59 9.20 -41.83
C TYR A 530 8.41 10.09 -42.19
N THR A 531 8.17 11.16 -41.43
CA THR A 531 7.11 12.13 -41.74
C THR A 531 7.34 12.84 -43.07
N ALA A 532 8.61 13.04 -43.42
CA ALA A 532 8.99 13.64 -44.71
C ALA A 532 9.03 12.64 -45.89
N ALA A 533 9.00 11.33 -45.61
CA ALA A 533 9.06 10.30 -46.64
C ALA A 533 7.75 10.26 -47.45
N THR A 534 7.91 10.16 -48.74
CA THR A 534 6.80 9.99 -49.68
C THR A 534 6.60 8.51 -49.97
N GLU A 535 5.43 8.13 -50.51
CA GLU A 535 5.15 6.74 -50.90
C GLU A 535 6.20 6.12 -51.82
N GLN A 536 6.90 6.95 -52.59
CA GLN A 536 7.91 6.50 -53.56
C GLN A 536 9.27 6.19 -52.94
N ASN A 537 9.62 6.77 -51.79
CA ASN A 537 10.92 6.59 -51.14
C ASN A 537 10.85 6.01 -49.75
N GLU A 538 9.66 5.70 -49.27
CA GLU A 538 9.42 5.21 -47.94
C GLU A 538 10.15 3.89 -47.68
N GLU A 539 10.07 2.95 -48.60
CA GLU A 539 10.74 1.65 -48.44
C GLU A 539 12.27 1.79 -48.33
N ALA A 540 12.86 2.69 -49.14
CA ALA A 540 14.28 2.97 -49.08
C ALA A 540 14.68 3.65 -47.78
N PHE A 541 13.86 4.54 -47.26
CA PHE A 541 14.07 5.19 -45.99
C PHE A 541 14.02 4.17 -44.83
N LEU A 542 12.98 3.35 -44.79
CA LEU A 542 12.80 2.36 -43.71
C LEU A 542 13.91 1.32 -43.70
N ASN A 543 14.42 0.90 -44.85
CA ASN A 543 15.53 -0.03 -44.96
C ASN A 543 16.84 0.49 -44.33
N GLN A 544 17.03 1.80 -44.21
CA GLN A 544 18.18 2.38 -43.52
C GLN A 544 18.11 2.20 -41.99
N TRP A 545 16.91 2.08 -41.45
CA TRP A 545 16.66 1.99 -40.02
C TRP A 545 16.47 0.58 -39.51
N LEU A 546 16.40 -0.41 -40.41
CA LEU A 546 16.25 -1.82 -40.00
C LEU A 546 17.57 -2.35 -39.41
N ARG A 547 17.63 -2.46 -38.10
CA ARG A 547 18.79 -2.92 -37.33
C ARG A 547 18.42 -4.10 -36.44
N PHE A 548 17.81 -5.14 -36.99
CA PHE A 548 17.11 -6.18 -36.25
C PHE A 548 17.93 -7.42 -35.92
N ASP A 549 19.20 -7.30 -35.64
CA ASP A 549 20.06 -8.45 -35.30
C ASP A 549 19.66 -9.16 -34.00
N THR A 550 18.83 -8.52 -33.18
CA THR A 550 18.51 -8.97 -31.82
C THR A 550 17.08 -9.41 -31.61
N TYR A 551 16.17 -9.15 -32.52
CA TYR A 551 14.79 -9.58 -32.39
C TYR A 551 14.59 -10.96 -32.96
N ARG A 552 14.03 -11.86 -32.16
CA ARG A 552 13.76 -13.23 -32.60
C ARG A 552 12.43 -13.37 -33.33
N ARG A 553 11.51 -12.45 -33.08
CA ARG A 553 10.18 -12.51 -33.71
C ARG A 553 9.42 -11.22 -33.60
N VAL A 554 8.63 -10.93 -34.62
CA VAL A 554 7.59 -9.89 -34.63
C VAL A 554 6.28 -10.53 -35.02
N VAL A 555 5.25 -10.37 -34.21
CA VAL A 555 3.91 -10.90 -34.46
C VAL A 555 2.88 -9.80 -34.33
N PHE A 556 2.04 -9.68 -35.33
CA PHE A 556 0.85 -8.84 -35.23
C PHE A 556 -0.31 -9.66 -34.65
N HIS A 557 -0.95 -9.12 -33.66
CA HIS A 557 -2.18 -9.67 -33.13
C HIS A 557 -3.17 -8.55 -32.88
N SER A 558 -4.30 -8.59 -33.58
CA SER A 558 -5.29 -7.50 -33.56
C SER A 558 -4.65 -6.18 -34.00
N ASN A 559 -4.57 -5.21 -33.14
CA ASN A 559 -3.96 -3.91 -33.40
C ASN A 559 -2.59 -3.75 -32.72
N PHE A 560 -1.94 -4.85 -32.31
CA PHE A 560 -0.72 -4.82 -31.55
C PHE A 560 0.42 -5.55 -32.20
N TRP A 561 1.62 -5.08 -31.91
CA TRP A 561 2.85 -5.81 -32.09
C TRP A 561 3.22 -6.57 -30.83
N ILE A 562 3.72 -7.77 -31.05
CA ILE A 562 4.37 -8.56 -30.01
C ILE A 562 5.71 -8.98 -30.57
N ILE A 563 6.74 -8.69 -29.86
CA ILE A 563 8.10 -9.00 -30.23
C ILE A 563 8.68 -10.04 -29.29
#